data_5174d90d70c368a705433b2206ef76a9
#
_entry.id   5174d90d70c368a705433b2206ef76a9
#
_cell.length_a   1.000
_cell.length_b   1.000
_cell.length_c   1.000
_cell.angle_alpha   90.00
_cell.angle_beta   90.00
_cell.angle_gamma   90.00
#
_symmetry.space_group_name_H-M   'P 1'
#
loop_
_entity.id
_entity.type
_entity.pdbx_description
1 polymer ?
#
loop_
_entity_poly.entity_id
_entity_poly.type
_entity_poly.pdbx_seq_one_letter_code
_entity_poly.pdbx_strand_id
1 'polypeptide(L)'
;DYLRQPVTEAVITVPAYFSDSQRQATKEAGKIAGLDVKRIINEPTAAALAYGLDKKNKNMKVAVFDLGGGTFDISIMELGDGVFEVKSTNGDTHLGGDDFDQKVIDWLAQEFAAENGGADLKKDPMALQRLKDAAEKAKIELSNQTSTEINLPYIMPVDGVPKHLVKTLTRAKFEQLCDDLFQRT
;
A
#
# COMPACT_ATOMS: atom_id res chain seq x y z
N ASP A 1 15.54 12.91 8.72
CA ASP A 1 14.87 13.82 9.67
C ASP A 1 14.40 13.11 10.94
N TYR A 2 13.69 11.96 10.85
CA TYR A 2 13.17 11.25 12.03
C TYR A 2 14.26 10.86 13.04
N LEU A 3 15.34 10.26 12.55
CA LEU A 3 16.46 9.81 13.41
C LEU A 3 17.37 10.96 13.86
N ARG A 4 17.25 12.16 13.30
CA ARG A 4 18.08 13.34 13.57
C ARG A 4 19.59 13.08 13.51
N GLN A 5 19.99 12.12 12.70
CA GLN A 5 21.40 11.75 12.47
C GLN A 5 21.57 11.27 11.02
N PRO A 6 22.79 11.33 10.44
CA PRO A 6 23.08 10.77 9.13
C PRO A 6 22.81 9.27 9.12
N VAL A 7 22.14 8.78 8.07
CA VAL A 7 21.97 7.34 7.80
C VAL A 7 22.96 6.98 6.70
N THR A 8 23.92 6.12 7.02
CA THR A 8 25.01 5.73 6.11
C THR A 8 24.98 4.25 5.73
N GLU A 9 24.22 3.44 6.47
CA GLU A 9 24.12 1.99 6.27
C GLU A 9 22.68 1.56 6.13
N ALA A 10 22.43 0.53 5.31
CA ALA A 10 21.10 -0.02 5.11
C ALA A 10 21.10 -1.54 4.92
N VAL A 11 20.03 -2.17 5.38
CA VAL A 11 19.58 -3.48 4.91
C VAL A 11 18.33 -3.21 4.07
N ILE A 12 18.30 -3.72 2.83
CA ILE A 12 17.20 -3.47 1.90
C ILE A 12 16.48 -4.79 1.64
N THR A 13 15.16 -4.74 1.67
CA THR A 13 14.30 -5.88 1.34
C THR A 13 13.91 -5.89 -0.12
N VAL A 14 13.71 -7.09 -0.66
CA VAL A 14 13.23 -7.30 -2.02
C VAL A 14 12.25 -8.47 -2.04
N PRO A 15 11.31 -8.51 -3.00
CA PRO A 15 10.45 -9.68 -3.20
C PRO A 15 11.24 -10.97 -3.34
N ALA A 16 10.69 -12.08 -2.82
CA ALA A 16 11.40 -13.36 -2.82
C ALA A 16 11.72 -13.89 -4.23
N TYR A 17 10.91 -13.51 -5.23
CA TYR A 17 11.07 -13.92 -6.64
C TYR A 17 12.06 -13.05 -7.44
N PHE A 18 12.65 -11.99 -6.86
CA PHE A 18 13.64 -11.17 -7.55
C PHE A 18 14.82 -12.02 -8.01
N SER A 19 15.18 -11.87 -9.27
CA SER A 19 16.39 -12.44 -9.85
C SER A 19 17.66 -11.78 -9.28
N ASP A 20 18.80 -12.42 -9.46
CA ASP A 20 20.07 -11.86 -9.01
C ASP A 20 20.38 -10.49 -9.64
N SER A 21 19.99 -10.28 -10.92
CA SER A 21 20.15 -8.98 -11.57
C SER A 21 19.28 -7.89 -10.95
N GLN A 22 18.04 -8.19 -10.56
CA GLN A 22 17.16 -7.24 -9.86
C GLN A 22 17.68 -6.94 -8.45
N ARG A 23 18.17 -7.94 -7.72
CA ARG A 23 18.82 -7.76 -6.42
C ARG A 23 20.07 -6.87 -6.51
N GLN A 24 20.89 -7.11 -7.52
CA GLN A 24 22.08 -6.31 -7.78
C GLN A 24 21.72 -4.86 -8.13
N ALA A 25 20.72 -4.64 -8.99
CA ALA A 25 20.24 -3.31 -9.33
C ALA A 25 19.71 -2.54 -8.10
N THR A 26 18.98 -3.22 -7.22
CA THR A 26 18.51 -2.64 -5.95
C THR A 26 19.69 -2.25 -5.05
N LYS A 27 20.72 -3.11 -4.96
CA LYS A 27 21.93 -2.81 -4.19
C LYS A 27 22.68 -1.60 -4.75
N GLU A 28 22.77 -1.51 -6.07
CA GLU A 28 23.42 -0.38 -6.75
C GLU A 28 22.64 0.93 -6.56
N ALA A 29 21.31 0.87 -6.63
CA ALA A 29 20.45 2.03 -6.32
C ALA A 29 20.69 2.56 -4.89
N GLY A 30 20.81 1.67 -3.91
CA GLY A 30 21.16 2.04 -2.54
C GLY A 30 22.52 2.73 -2.45
N LYS A 31 23.54 2.24 -3.18
CA LYS A 31 24.85 2.88 -3.25
C LYS A 31 24.81 4.25 -3.93
N ILE A 32 24.05 4.40 -5.01
CA ILE A 32 23.86 5.68 -5.69
C ILE A 32 23.20 6.70 -4.75
N ALA A 33 22.30 6.25 -3.88
CA ALA A 33 21.69 7.06 -2.83
C ALA A 33 22.67 7.38 -1.66
N GLY A 34 23.92 6.92 -1.72
CA GLY A 34 24.95 7.20 -0.70
C GLY A 34 24.94 6.25 0.49
N LEU A 35 24.26 5.09 0.38
CA LEU A 35 24.16 4.11 1.46
C LEU A 35 25.17 2.96 1.27
N ASP A 36 25.78 2.52 2.37
CA ASP A 36 26.49 1.24 2.43
C ASP A 36 25.46 0.11 2.65
N VAL A 37 25.10 -0.59 1.57
CA VAL A 37 24.11 -1.66 1.60
C VAL A 37 24.74 -2.93 2.17
N LYS A 38 24.47 -3.21 3.43
CA LYS A 38 25.03 -4.36 4.16
C LYS A 38 24.48 -5.69 3.67
N ARG A 39 23.15 -5.75 3.42
CA ARG A 39 22.45 -6.95 2.94
C ARG A 39 21.26 -6.60 2.07
N ILE A 40 20.96 -7.51 1.15
CA ILE A 40 19.66 -7.64 0.50
C ILE A 40 19.02 -8.89 1.08
N ILE A 41 17.78 -8.79 1.60
CA ILE A 41 17.01 -9.91 2.16
C ILE A 41 15.63 -9.99 1.54
N ASN A 42 15.02 -11.18 1.57
CA ASN A 42 13.65 -11.34 1.09
C ASN A 42 12.64 -10.66 2.03
N GLU A 43 11.66 -9.98 1.47
CA GLU A 43 10.57 -9.32 2.23
C GLU A 43 9.85 -10.28 3.18
N PRO A 44 9.44 -11.51 2.76
CA PRO A 44 8.79 -12.44 3.69
C PRO A 44 9.73 -12.90 4.83
N THR A 45 11.04 -12.97 4.57
CA THR A 45 12.02 -13.28 5.63
C THR A 45 12.12 -12.13 6.63
N ALA A 46 12.14 -10.89 6.14
CA ALA A 46 12.15 -9.70 6.99
C ALA A 46 10.88 -9.61 7.85
N ALA A 47 9.72 -9.87 7.27
CA ALA A 47 8.45 -9.92 7.99
C ALA A 47 8.46 -10.99 9.10
N ALA A 48 8.94 -12.20 8.79
CA ALA A 48 9.05 -13.29 9.77
C ALA A 48 10.01 -12.93 10.92
N LEU A 49 11.15 -12.29 10.63
CA LEU A 49 12.10 -11.80 11.63
C LEU A 49 11.48 -10.71 12.50
N ALA A 50 10.80 -9.73 11.90
CA ALA A 50 10.14 -8.65 12.64
C ALA A 50 9.05 -9.17 13.58
N TYR A 51 8.39 -10.26 13.21
CA TYR A 51 7.40 -10.95 14.04
C TYR A 51 8.04 -11.81 15.14
N GLY A 52 9.36 -11.91 15.17
CA GLY A 52 10.12 -12.66 16.20
C GLY A 52 10.03 -14.19 16.05
N LEU A 53 9.79 -14.68 14.84
CA LEU A 53 9.68 -16.13 14.59
C LEU A 53 11.02 -16.86 14.73
N ASP A 54 12.14 -16.15 14.54
CA ASP A 54 13.52 -16.64 14.77
C ASP A 54 13.76 -17.10 16.22
N LYS A 55 13.02 -16.54 17.17
CA LYS A 55 13.11 -16.87 18.60
C LYS A 55 12.29 -18.08 19.02
N LYS A 56 11.48 -18.62 18.11
CA LYS A 56 10.65 -19.79 18.35
C LYS A 56 11.39 -21.03 17.87
N ASN A 57 12.02 -21.79 18.80
CA ASN A 57 12.72 -23.05 18.52
C ASN A 57 11.76 -24.19 18.10
N LYS A 58 10.97 -23.98 17.05
CA LYS A 58 10.05 -24.98 16.51
C LYS A 58 10.07 -24.92 15.00
N ASN A 59 10.14 -26.10 14.39
CA ASN A 59 9.87 -26.22 12.95
C ASN A 59 8.42 -25.82 12.68
N MET A 60 8.20 -24.85 11.81
CA MET A 60 6.87 -24.35 11.47
C MET A 60 6.79 -23.97 9.99
N LYS A 61 5.59 -24.11 9.46
CA LYS A 61 5.24 -23.55 8.16
C LYS A 61 4.48 -22.24 8.37
N VAL A 62 4.86 -21.22 7.64
CA VAL A 62 4.30 -19.86 7.77
C VAL A 62 3.88 -19.40 6.38
N ALA A 63 2.68 -18.83 6.27
CA ALA A 63 2.28 -18.05 5.12
C ALA A 63 2.50 -16.56 5.46
N VAL A 64 3.22 -15.85 4.60
CA VAL A 64 3.35 -14.41 4.66
C VAL A 64 2.49 -13.83 3.55
N PHE A 65 1.46 -13.09 3.95
CA PHE A 65 0.53 -12.38 3.06
C PHE A 65 0.90 -10.89 3.10
N ASP A 66 1.45 -10.39 2.02
CA ASP A 66 1.96 -9.03 1.91
C ASP A 66 1.20 -8.27 0.81
N LEU A 67 0.27 -7.40 1.22
CA LEU A 67 -0.44 -6.50 0.33
C LEU A 67 0.14 -5.08 0.53
N GLY A 68 1.10 -4.74 -0.31
CA GLY A 68 1.76 -3.44 -0.32
C GLY A 68 0.94 -2.35 -1.02
N GLY A 69 1.58 -1.21 -1.33
CA GLY A 69 0.95 -0.11 -2.05
C GLY A 69 0.62 -0.43 -3.50
N GLY A 70 1.51 -1.15 -4.19
CA GLY A 70 1.38 -1.46 -5.63
C GLY A 70 1.46 -2.94 -5.98
N THR A 71 1.83 -3.81 -5.06
CA THR A 71 1.97 -5.26 -5.29
C THR A 71 1.34 -6.07 -4.17
N PHE A 72 0.86 -7.25 -4.54
CA PHE A 72 0.43 -8.30 -3.63
C PHE A 72 1.35 -9.50 -3.76
N ASP A 73 1.88 -9.97 -2.64
CA ASP A 73 2.77 -11.13 -2.57
C ASP A 73 2.33 -12.09 -1.46
N ILE A 74 2.25 -13.37 -1.78
CA ILE A 74 2.06 -14.44 -0.81
C ILE A 74 3.22 -15.42 -0.88
N SER A 75 3.84 -15.71 0.27
CA SER A 75 4.98 -16.63 0.35
C SER A 75 4.74 -17.70 1.40
N ILE A 76 5.00 -18.95 1.04
CA ILE A 76 5.02 -20.08 1.97
C ILE A 76 6.47 -20.32 2.39
N MET A 77 6.72 -20.31 3.67
CA MET A 77 8.05 -20.49 4.26
C MET A 77 8.07 -21.67 5.24
N GLU A 78 9.19 -22.35 5.29
CA GLU A 78 9.54 -23.27 6.39
C GLU A 78 10.61 -22.62 7.27
N LEU A 79 10.36 -22.68 8.58
CA LEU A 79 11.30 -22.25 9.60
C LEU A 79 11.76 -23.50 10.37
N GLY A 80 13.06 -23.72 10.43
CA GLY A 80 13.67 -24.81 11.17
C GLY A 80 15.12 -24.52 11.50
N ASP A 81 15.56 -24.82 12.71
CA ASP A 81 16.95 -24.68 13.18
C ASP A 81 17.56 -23.28 12.92
N GLY A 82 16.75 -22.22 13.00
CA GLY A 82 17.16 -20.85 12.75
C GLY A 82 17.31 -20.49 11.25
N VAL A 83 16.90 -21.38 10.35
CA VAL A 83 16.90 -21.16 8.91
C VAL A 83 15.49 -20.84 8.41
N PHE A 84 15.40 -19.83 7.54
CA PHE A 84 14.18 -19.42 6.83
C PHE A 84 14.31 -19.85 5.37
N GLU A 85 13.46 -20.79 4.97
CA GLU A 85 13.44 -21.27 3.59
C GLU A 85 12.10 -20.90 2.93
N VAL A 86 12.15 -20.13 1.85
CA VAL A 86 10.97 -19.82 1.03
C VAL A 86 10.70 -21.03 0.12
N LYS A 87 9.57 -21.68 0.28
CA LYS A 87 9.17 -22.88 -0.49
C LYS A 87 8.42 -22.53 -1.77
N SER A 88 7.56 -21.52 -1.70
CA SER A 88 6.83 -21.03 -2.87
C SER A 88 6.43 -19.59 -2.68
N THR A 89 6.26 -18.88 -3.78
CA THR A 89 5.74 -17.51 -3.79
C THR A 89 4.81 -17.36 -4.99
N ASN A 90 3.77 -16.56 -4.81
CA ASN A 90 2.84 -16.13 -5.85
C ASN A 90 2.36 -14.73 -5.52
N GLY A 91 1.61 -14.08 -6.43
CA GLY A 91 1.09 -12.74 -6.18
C GLY A 91 0.61 -12.05 -7.44
N ASP A 92 0.38 -10.75 -7.31
CA ASP A 92 -0.02 -9.87 -8.41
C ASP A 92 0.80 -8.58 -8.35
N THR A 93 1.63 -8.36 -9.36
CA THR A 93 2.54 -7.20 -9.45
C THR A 93 1.81 -5.89 -9.79
N HIS A 94 0.50 -5.95 -10.01
CA HIS A 94 -0.37 -4.81 -10.32
C HIS A 94 -1.62 -4.82 -9.44
N LEU A 95 -1.45 -5.15 -8.16
CA LEU A 95 -2.50 -5.10 -7.16
C LEU A 95 -1.91 -4.62 -5.83
N GLY A 96 -2.40 -3.49 -5.34
CA GLY A 96 -1.96 -2.92 -4.08
C GLY A 96 -2.91 -1.87 -3.53
N GLY A 97 -2.56 -1.27 -2.42
CA GLY A 97 -3.35 -0.25 -1.72
C GLY A 97 -3.77 0.90 -2.62
N ASP A 98 -2.96 1.25 -3.62
CA ASP A 98 -3.24 2.34 -4.56
C ASP A 98 -4.47 2.03 -5.44
N ASP A 99 -4.70 0.75 -5.78
CA ASP A 99 -5.89 0.34 -6.55
C ASP A 99 -7.17 0.48 -5.71
N PHE A 100 -7.08 0.16 -4.42
CA PHE A 100 -8.19 0.37 -3.48
C PHE A 100 -8.49 1.87 -3.31
N ASP A 101 -7.46 2.70 -3.19
CA ASP A 101 -7.63 4.16 -3.13
C ASP A 101 -8.28 4.68 -4.41
N GLN A 102 -7.89 4.17 -5.58
CA GLN A 102 -8.47 4.56 -6.87
C GLN A 102 -9.97 4.25 -6.94
N LYS A 103 -10.43 3.13 -6.39
CA LYS A 103 -11.88 2.83 -6.31
C LYS A 103 -12.65 3.88 -5.49
N VAL A 104 -12.06 4.32 -4.37
CA VAL A 104 -12.67 5.38 -3.54
C VAL A 104 -12.66 6.73 -4.27
N ILE A 105 -11.56 7.07 -4.94
CA ILE A 105 -11.45 8.31 -5.74
C ILE A 105 -12.52 8.33 -6.83
N ASP A 106 -12.69 7.22 -7.55
CA ASP A 106 -13.66 7.12 -8.63
C ASP A 106 -15.09 7.26 -8.10
N TRP A 107 -15.41 6.63 -6.98
CA TRP A 107 -16.68 6.79 -6.32
C TRP A 107 -16.93 8.24 -5.90
N LEU A 108 -15.99 8.89 -5.22
CA LEU A 108 -16.11 10.29 -4.79
C LEU A 108 -16.31 11.24 -5.98
N ALA A 109 -15.55 11.04 -7.06
CA ALA A 109 -15.69 11.84 -8.27
C ALA A 109 -17.06 11.66 -8.95
N GLN A 110 -17.58 10.44 -8.99
CA GLN A 110 -18.93 10.16 -9.51
C GLN A 110 -20.01 10.80 -8.67
N GLU A 111 -19.96 10.69 -7.35
CA GLU A 111 -20.89 11.33 -6.43
C GLU A 111 -20.89 12.85 -6.59
N PHE A 112 -19.72 13.46 -6.68
CA PHE A 112 -19.59 14.90 -6.90
C PHE A 112 -20.17 15.32 -8.26
N ALA A 113 -19.85 14.61 -9.32
CA ALA A 113 -20.37 14.89 -10.66
C ALA A 113 -21.91 14.82 -10.70
N ALA A 114 -22.50 13.82 -10.03
CA ALA A 114 -23.96 13.66 -9.96
C ALA A 114 -24.66 14.86 -9.28
N GLU A 115 -24.02 15.45 -8.27
CA GLU A 115 -24.54 16.59 -7.51
C GLU A 115 -24.23 17.96 -8.15
N ASN A 116 -23.27 18.03 -9.07
CA ASN A 116 -22.71 19.28 -9.61
C ASN A 116 -22.70 19.32 -11.14
N GLY A 117 -23.78 18.84 -11.78
CA GLY A 117 -23.97 19.00 -13.23
C GLY A 117 -22.94 18.32 -14.13
N GLY A 118 -22.29 17.25 -13.64
CA GLY A 118 -21.29 16.51 -14.40
C GLY A 118 -19.86 17.06 -14.25
N ALA A 119 -19.61 17.96 -13.29
CA ALA A 119 -18.26 18.49 -13.02
C ALA A 119 -17.28 17.37 -12.62
N ASP A 120 -16.14 17.33 -13.29
CA ASP A 120 -15.15 16.25 -13.13
C ASP A 120 -13.94 16.72 -12.29
N LEU A 121 -13.92 16.26 -11.02
CA LEU A 121 -12.82 16.55 -10.08
C LEU A 121 -11.46 16.04 -10.55
N LYS A 122 -11.42 15.00 -11.38
CA LYS A 122 -10.16 14.39 -11.83
C LYS A 122 -9.42 15.24 -12.86
N LYS A 123 -10.08 16.24 -13.46
CA LYS A 123 -9.45 17.19 -14.39
C LYS A 123 -8.70 18.32 -13.69
N ASP A 124 -8.96 18.56 -12.41
CA ASP A 124 -8.23 19.54 -11.60
C ASP A 124 -7.13 18.83 -10.81
N PRO A 125 -5.84 19.09 -11.07
CA PRO A 125 -4.74 18.42 -10.36
C PRO A 125 -4.76 18.63 -8.85
N MET A 126 -5.19 19.80 -8.36
CA MET A 126 -5.27 20.09 -6.94
C MET A 126 -6.42 19.30 -6.29
N ALA A 127 -7.59 19.27 -6.94
CA ALA A 127 -8.71 18.47 -6.48
C ALA A 127 -8.36 16.97 -6.46
N LEU A 128 -7.72 16.48 -7.53
CA LEU A 128 -7.28 15.08 -7.62
C LEU A 128 -6.30 14.71 -6.50
N GLN A 129 -5.33 15.57 -6.18
CA GLN A 129 -4.40 15.30 -5.08
C GLN A 129 -5.13 15.23 -3.74
N ARG A 130 -6.05 16.15 -3.49
CA ARG A 130 -6.86 16.13 -2.27
C ARG A 130 -7.78 14.91 -2.18
N LEU A 131 -8.30 14.42 -3.30
CA LEU A 131 -9.05 13.17 -3.36
C LEU A 131 -8.18 11.96 -2.99
N LYS A 132 -6.94 11.90 -3.52
CA LYS A 132 -5.98 10.82 -3.21
C LYS A 132 -5.68 10.78 -1.72
N ASP A 133 -5.28 11.90 -1.14
CA ASP A 133 -4.96 12.00 0.28
C ASP A 133 -6.15 11.60 1.17
N ALA A 134 -7.36 12.02 0.78
CA ALA A 134 -8.57 11.69 1.52
C ALA A 134 -9.00 10.22 1.37
N ALA A 135 -8.82 9.63 0.20
CA ALA A 135 -9.14 8.23 -0.05
C ALA A 135 -8.22 7.30 0.75
N GLU A 136 -6.90 7.53 0.71
CA GLU A 136 -5.92 6.79 1.50
C GLU A 136 -6.21 6.91 3.00
N LYS A 137 -6.44 8.12 3.48
CA LYS A 137 -6.81 8.36 4.89
C LYS A 137 -8.06 7.59 5.28
N ALA A 138 -9.12 7.67 4.47
CA ALA A 138 -10.37 6.96 4.72
C ALA A 138 -10.18 5.44 4.76
N LYS A 139 -9.39 4.87 3.82
CA LYS A 139 -9.02 3.46 3.82
C LYS A 139 -8.36 3.04 5.12
N ILE A 140 -7.37 3.83 5.59
CA ILE A 140 -6.64 3.57 6.84
C ILE A 140 -7.61 3.61 8.04
N GLU A 141 -8.47 4.62 8.13
CA GLU A 141 -9.44 4.78 9.22
C GLU A 141 -10.44 3.62 9.27
N LEU A 142 -10.91 3.13 8.11
CA LEU A 142 -11.84 2.01 8.01
C LEU A 142 -11.26 0.68 8.48
N SER A 143 -9.93 0.56 8.68
CA SER A 143 -9.35 -0.59 9.35
C SER A 143 -9.76 -0.70 10.82
N ASN A 144 -10.05 0.41 11.47
CA ASN A 144 -10.39 0.49 12.90
C ASN A 144 -11.81 0.96 13.18
N GLN A 145 -12.52 1.49 12.16
CA GLN A 145 -13.85 2.09 12.28
C GLN A 145 -14.79 1.45 11.27
N THR A 146 -16.09 1.52 11.54
CA THR A 146 -17.13 1.03 10.62
C THR A 146 -17.57 2.07 9.59
N SER A 147 -17.23 3.35 9.83
CA SER A 147 -17.51 4.46 8.92
C SER A 147 -16.55 5.62 9.17
N THR A 148 -16.29 6.41 8.14
CA THR A 148 -15.49 7.64 8.22
C THR A 148 -16.14 8.74 7.38
N GLU A 149 -15.98 10.00 7.78
CA GLU A 149 -16.43 11.17 7.02
C GLU A 149 -15.25 11.71 6.19
N ILE A 150 -15.49 11.83 4.89
CA ILE A 150 -14.58 12.50 3.95
C ILE A 150 -15.13 13.91 3.74
N ASN A 151 -14.39 14.93 4.21
CA ASN A 151 -14.79 16.34 4.14
C ASN A 151 -13.71 17.15 3.43
N LEU A 152 -14.01 17.58 2.20
CA LEU A 152 -13.13 18.35 1.35
C LEU A 152 -13.79 19.71 1.02
N PRO A 153 -13.64 20.71 1.90
CA PRO A 153 -14.21 22.01 1.66
C PRO A 153 -13.52 22.71 0.49
N TYR A 154 -14.31 23.45 -0.31
CA TYR A 154 -13.82 24.22 -1.46
C TYR A 154 -12.96 23.37 -2.39
N ILE A 155 -13.47 22.18 -2.76
CA ILE A 155 -12.70 21.21 -3.55
C ILE A 155 -12.43 21.74 -4.96
N MET A 156 -13.43 22.35 -5.60
CA MET A 156 -13.30 23.08 -6.87
C MET A 156 -14.49 24.04 -7.07
N PRO A 157 -14.33 25.11 -7.88
CA PRO A 157 -15.48 25.92 -8.32
C PRO A 157 -16.24 25.22 -9.46
N VAL A 158 -17.56 25.32 -9.43
CA VAL A 158 -18.46 24.95 -10.53
C VAL A 158 -19.30 26.18 -10.89
N ASP A 159 -19.23 26.61 -12.13
CA ASP A 159 -19.85 27.84 -12.64
C ASP A 159 -19.50 29.09 -11.76
N GLY A 160 -18.22 29.15 -11.32
CA GLY A 160 -17.72 30.24 -10.47
C GLY A 160 -18.15 30.14 -8.98
N VAL A 161 -18.90 29.12 -8.61
CA VAL A 161 -19.36 28.90 -7.22
C VAL A 161 -18.50 27.83 -6.55
N PRO A 162 -17.81 28.13 -5.44
CA PRO A 162 -17.05 27.13 -4.71
C PRO A 162 -17.97 25.97 -4.23
N LYS A 163 -17.54 24.75 -4.49
CA LYS A 163 -18.25 23.53 -4.07
C LYS A 163 -17.46 22.77 -3.02
N HIS A 164 -18.19 22.04 -2.21
CA HIS A 164 -17.63 21.17 -1.16
C HIS A 164 -17.95 19.72 -1.51
N LEU A 165 -17.10 18.81 -1.08
CA LEU A 165 -17.39 17.38 -1.12
C LEU A 165 -17.43 16.87 0.32
N VAL A 166 -18.61 16.45 0.77
CA VAL A 166 -18.79 15.82 2.08
C VAL A 166 -19.52 14.50 1.87
N LYS A 167 -18.87 13.39 2.21
CA LYS A 167 -19.43 12.04 2.06
C LYS A 167 -19.02 11.17 3.24
N THR A 168 -19.94 10.31 3.65
CA THR A 168 -19.65 9.25 4.62
C THR A 168 -19.37 7.97 3.85
N LEU A 169 -18.17 7.43 4.06
CA LEU A 169 -17.79 6.12 3.54
C LEU A 169 -17.90 5.09 4.67
N THR A 170 -18.72 4.07 4.48
CA THR A 170 -18.79 2.93 5.42
C THR A 170 -17.85 1.83 4.96
N ARG A 171 -17.39 0.98 5.91
CA ARG A 171 -16.60 -0.21 5.59
C ARG A 171 -17.32 -1.12 4.59
N ALA A 172 -18.62 -1.37 4.79
CA ALA A 172 -19.40 -2.17 3.86
C ALA A 172 -19.47 -1.59 2.43
N LYS A 173 -19.52 -0.25 2.31
CA LYS A 173 -19.47 0.40 0.99
C LYS A 173 -18.07 0.28 0.38
N PHE A 174 -17.01 0.45 1.17
CA PHE A 174 -15.63 0.26 0.73
C PHE A 174 -15.39 -1.17 0.23
N GLU A 175 -15.83 -2.18 1.00
CA GLU A 175 -15.74 -3.59 0.62
C GLU A 175 -16.49 -3.87 -0.68
N GLN A 176 -17.70 -3.31 -0.85
CA GLN A 176 -18.47 -3.42 -2.09
C GLN A 176 -17.75 -2.79 -3.30
N LEU A 177 -17.13 -1.62 -3.12
CA LEU A 177 -16.38 -0.93 -4.18
C LEU A 177 -15.14 -1.71 -4.62
N CYS A 178 -14.53 -2.43 -3.70
CA CYS A 178 -13.25 -3.11 -3.86
C CYS A 178 -13.37 -4.64 -4.00
N ASP A 179 -14.59 -5.19 -4.12
CA ASP A 179 -14.82 -6.64 -4.11
C ASP A 179 -13.99 -7.37 -5.19
N ASP A 180 -13.93 -6.82 -6.39
CA ASP A 180 -13.11 -7.35 -7.50
C ASP A 180 -11.60 -7.38 -7.17
N LEU A 181 -11.10 -6.45 -6.35
CA LEU A 181 -9.71 -6.42 -5.92
C LEU A 181 -9.44 -7.46 -4.83
N PHE A 182 -10.36 -7.61 -3.88
CA PHE A 182 -10.26 -8.65 -2.84
C PHE A 182 -10.26 -10.06 -3.41
N GLN A 183 -11.02 -10.31 -4.50
CA GLN A 183 -11.06 -11.62 -5.16
C GLN A 183 -9.74 -11.98 -5.85
N ARG A 184 -8.82 -11.03 -6.04
CA ARG A 184 -7.49 -11.25 -6.64
C ARG A 184 -6.42 -11.63 -5.60
N THR A 185 -6.72 -11.53 -4.32
CA THR A 185 -5.82 -11.91 -3.22
C THR A 185 -6.19 -13.28 -2.66
#